data_642dff5d6adc54dc4ac21d1cd317ca3b
#
_entry.id   642dff5d6adc54dc4ac21d1cd317ca3b
#
_cell.length_a   1.000
_cell.length_b   1.000
_cell.length_c   1.000
_cell.angle_alpha   90.00
_cell.angle_beta   90.00
_cell.angle_gamma   90.00
#
_symmetry.space_group_name_H-M   'P 1'
#
loop_
_entity.id
_entity.type
_entity.pdbx_description
1 polymer ?
#
loop_
_entity_poly.entity_id
_entity_poly.type
_entity_poly.pdbx_seq_one_letter_code
_entity_poly.pdbx_strand_id
1 'polypeptide(L)'
;VECPPADGAEKRTTQFPGPAPQCIDDKKTYTATVKTDVGEFDVLLDQKKAPKTVNNFVFLARNKYYDTTPFHRVIKDFMIQGGDHEGTGRGGPGYRIEDEFPQQGEYKVGSIAMANTGEPNSGGSQFFVVTGEAGVGLPPNYSLFGQVTKGMDVVKKIEADGGEAGDQAGVPSKVHKVEKVTITEK
;
A
#
# COMPACT_ATOMS: atom_id res chain seq x y z
N VAL A 1 16.68 -2.40 -14.84
CA VAL A 1 16.04 -2.74 -13.55
C VAL A 1 15.78 -4.24 -13.52
N GLU A 2 16.20 -4.87 -12.44
CA GLU A 2 16.09 -6.33 -12.26
C GLU A 2 15.13 -6.65 -11.12
N CYS A 3 14.57 -7.87 -11.14
CA CYS A 3 13.79 -8.37 -10.02
C CYS A 3 14.70 -8.66 -8.83
N PRO A 4 14.37 -8.21 -7.62
CA PRO A 4 15.10 -8.60 -6.43
C PRO A 4 14.86 -10.09 -6.10
N PRO A 5 15.73 -10.71 -5.27
CA PRO A 5 15.50 -12.08 -4.82
C PRO A 5 14.14 -12.23 -4.12
N ALA A 6 13.56 -13.44 -4.19
CA ALA A 6 12.24 -13.72 -3.58
C ALA A 6 12.21 -13.46 -2.08
N ASP A 7 13.32 -13.64 -1.38
CA ASP A 7 13.45 -13.38 0.05
C ASP A 7 13.92 -11.95 0.38
N GLY A 8 14.04 -11.11 -0.64
CA GLY A 8 14.37 -9.70 -0.49
C GLY A 8 15.83 -9.36 -0.83
N ALA A 9 16.03 -8.13 -1.26
CA ALA A 9 17.35 -7.58 -1.56
C ALA A 9 18.16 -7.36 -0.26
N GLU A 10 19.46 -7.37 -0.36
CA GLU A 10 20.34 -7.08 0.79
C GLU A 10 20.29 -5.60 1.17
N LYS A 11 20.15 -4.72 0.17
CA LYS A 11 20.17 -3.27 0.37
C LYS A 11 18.84 -2.65 -0.03
N ARG A 12 18.46 -1.61 0.70
CA ARG A 12 17.28 -0.81 0.40
C ARG A 12 17.52 0.07 -0.81
N THR A 13 16.55 0.10 -1.73
CA THR A 13 16.53 1.02 -2.88
C THR A 13 15.22 1.79 -2.86
N THR A 14 15.28 3.11 -3.00
CA THR A 14 14.11 3.99 -2.98
C THR A 14 13.91 4.77 -4.28
N GLN A 15 14.88 4.76 -5.19
CA GLN A 15 14.78 5.41 -6.50
C GLN A 15 15.23 4.45 -7.58
N PHE A 16 14.45 4.35 -8.63
CA PHE A 16 14.69 3.43 -9.73
C PHE A 16 14.71 4.20 -11.06
N PRO A 17 15.54 3.79 -12.04
CA PRO A 17 15.60 4.45 -13.35
C PRO A 17 14.39 4.14 -14.24
N GLY A 18 13.56 3.17 -13.86
CA GLY A 18 12.37 2.79 -14.62
C GLY A 18 11.49 1.85 -13.83
N PRO A 19 10.31 1.49 -14.36
CA PRO A 19 9.35 0.65 -13.65
C PRO A 19 9.85 -0.77 -13.45
N ALA A 20 9.19 -1.49 -12.54
CA ALA A 20 9.49 -2.87 -12.21
C ALA A 20 9.34 -3.76 -13.45
N PRO A 21 10.30 -4.68 -13.68
CA PRO A 21 10.06 -5.76 -14.64
C PRO A 21 9.03 -6.73 -14.08
N GLN A 22 8.63 -7.72 -14.88
CA GLN A 22 7.69 -8.76 -14.40
C GLN A 22 8.41 -9.65 -13.39
N CYS A 23 8.03 -9.53 -12.11
CA CYS A 23 8.67 -10.22 -11.00
C CYS A 23 7.78 -11.25 -10.31
N ILE A 24 6.48 -11.22 -10.58
CA ILE A 24 5.55 -12.18 -10.01
C ILE A 24 5.12 -13.22 -11.05
N ASP A 25 4.71 -14.39 -10.55
CA ASP A 25 4.18 -15.49 -11.35
C ASP A 25 2.65 -15.50 -11.18
N ASP A 26 1.90 -15.40 -12.29
CA ASP A 26 0.44 -15.36 -12.28
C ASP A 26 -0.22 -16.65 -11.76
N LYS A 27 0.54 -17.72 -11.66
CA LYS A 27 0.08 -19.02 -11.14
C LYS A 27 0.25 -19.15 -9.63
N LYS A 28 0.93 -18.22 -9.01
CA LYS A 28 1.19 -18.24 -7.58
C LYS A 28 0.30 -17.25 -6.84
N THR A 29 0.22 -17.43 -5.53
CA THR A 29 -0.46 -16.48 -4.64
C THR A 29 0.57 -15.70 -3.82
N TYR A 30 0.26 -14.45 -3.54
CA TYR A 30 1.17 -13.55 -2.82
C TYR A 30 0.47 -12.94 -1.63
N THR A 31 1.11 -13.05 -0.46
CA THR A 31 0.64 -12.41 0.77
C THR A 31 1.73 -11.47 1.26
N ALA A 32 1.34 -10.25 1.59
CA ALA A 32 2.24 -9.29 2.20
C ALA A 32 2.00 -9.28 3.72
N THR A 33 3.04 -9.45 4.50
CA THR A 33 3.00 -9.26 5.95
C THR A 33 3.62 -7.91 6.25
N VAL A 34 2.80 -6.98 6.73
CA VAL A 34 3.23 -5.62 7.05
C VAL A 34 3.50 -5.55 8.55
N LYS A 35 4.77 -5.45 8.91
CA LYS A 35 5.19 -5.29 10.30
C LYS A 35 5.24 -3.82 10.63
N THR A 36 4.54 -3.41 11.68
CA THR A 36 4.46 -2.03 12.13
C THR A 36 4.95 -1.90 13.57
N ASP A 37 5.06 -0.67 14.06
CA ASP A 37 5.39 -0.39 15.46
C ASP A 37 4.32 -0.85 16.46
N VAL A 38 3.11 -1.22 15.99
CA VAL A 38 2.02 -1.68 16.86
C VAL A 38 1.52 -3.09 16.53
N GLY A 39 2.28 -3.84 15.74
CA GLY A 39 1.95 -5.22 15.38
C GLY A 39 1.98 -5.45 13.88
N GLU A 40 1.51 -6.62 13.47
CA GLU A 40 1.54 -7.05 12.08
C GLU A 40 0.13 -7.22 11.53
N PHE A 41 -0.02 -6.99 10.23
CA PHE A 41 -1.22 -7.39 9.51
C PHE A 41 -0.83 -8.02 8.16
N ASP A 42 -1.65 -8.96 7.70
CA ASP A 42 -1.45 -9.66 6.44
C ASP A 42 -2.43 -9.16 5.39
N VAL A 43 -1.93 -9.02 4.18
CA VAL A 43 -2.71 -8.61 3.01
C VAL A 43 -2.60 -9.70 1.95
N LEU A 44 -3.73 -10.26 1.53
CA LEU A 44 -3.77 -11.12 0.35
C LEU A 44 -3.79 -10.21 -0.88
N LEU A 45 -2.77 -10.32 -1.70
CA LEU A 45 -2.63 -9.50 -2.91
C LEU A 45 -3.45 -10.13 -4.04
N ASP A 46 -4.12 -9.29 -4.85
CA ASP A 46 -5.03 -9.74 -5.89
C ASP A 46 -4.49 -9.38 -7.28
N GLN A 47 -3.57 -10.22 -7.78
CA GLN A 47 -2.97 -9.98 -9.09
C GLN A 47 -3.91 -10.27 -10.26
N LYS A 48 -5.07 -10.87 -10.02
CA LYS A 48 -6.08 -11.05 -11.07
C LYS A 48 -6.78 -9.73 -11.38
N LYS A 49 -7.09 -8.96 -10.33
CA LYS A 49 -7.71 -7.63 -10.49
C LYS A 49 -6.71 -6.56 -10.89
N ALA A 50 -5.52 -6.59 -10.30
CA ALA A 50 -4.53 -5.54 -10.48
C ALA A 50 -3.12 -6.12 -10.65
N PRO A 51 -2.84 -6.82 -11.76
CA PRO A 51 -1.58 -7.53 -11.96
C PRO A 51 -0.36 -6.61 -11.93
N LYS A 52 -0.45 -5.45 -12.54
CA LYS A 52 0.68 -4.51 -12.60
C LYS A 52 0.91 -3.85 -11.24
N THR A 53 -0.16 -3.51 -10.54
CA THR A 53 -0.08 -2.91 -9.21
C THR A 53 0.50 -3.89 -8.19
N VAL A 54 0.05 -5.16 -8.21
CA VAL A 54 0.59 -6.20 -7.34
C VAL A 54 2.06 -6.46 -7.65
N ASN A 55 2.41 -6.57 -8.92
CA ASN A 55 3.81 -6.76 -9.33
C ASN A 55 4.71 -5.63 -8.80
N ASN A 56 4.24 -4.39 -8.94
CA ASN A 56 4.95 -3.21 -8.45
C ASN A 56 5.11 -3.24 -6.93
N PHE A 57 4.04 -3.55 -6.20
CA PHE A 57 4.09 -3.61 -4.74
C PHE A 57 5.07 -4.68 -4.25
N VAL A 58 5.03 -5.87 -4.84
CA VAL A 58 5.96 -6.97 -4.51
C VAL A 58 7.40 -6.57 -4.81
N PHE A 59 7.64 -5.96 -5.97
CA PHE A 59 8.95 -5.45 -6.36
C PHE A 59 9.50 -4.45 -5.33
N LEU A 60 8.69 -3.47 -4.95
CA LEU A 60 9.09 -2.45 -3.98
C LEU A 60 9.32 -3.05 -2.59
N ALA A 61 8.44 -3.92 -2.14
CA ALA A 61 8.57 -4.57 -0.84
C ALA A 61 9.87 -5.39 -0.75
N ARG A 62 10.17 -6.16 -1.79
CA ARG A 62 11.39 -6.97 -1.86
C ARG A 62 12.67 -6.13 -1.96
N ASN A 63 12.57 -4.89 -2.44
CA ASN A 63 13.67 -3.93 -2.44
C ASN A 63 13.78 -3.15 -1.13
N LYS A 64 13.02 -3.53 -0.10
CA LYS A 64 12.98 -2.84 1.20
C LYS A 64 12.55 -1.38 1.11
N TYR A 65 11.85 -1.04 0.04
CA TYR A 65 11.36 0.32 -0.20
C TYR A 65 10.54 0.84 0.98
N TYR A 66 9.64 -0.01 1.49
CA TYR A 66 8.69 0.36 2.55
C TYR A 66 9.28 0.34 3.95
N ASP A 67 10.52 -0.12 4.12
CA ASP A 67 11.16 -0.18 5.44
C ASP A 67 11.23 1.22 6.06
N THR A 68 10.77 1.33 7.31
CA THR A 68 10.78 2.56 8.11
C THR A 68 9.95 3.72 7.54
N THR A 69 8.95 3.42 6.71
CA THR A 69 8.08 4.46 6.13
C THR A 69 6.87 4.74 7.01
N PRO A 70 6.46 6.01 7.17
CA PRO A 70 5.35 6.36 8.06
C PRO A 70 3.99 6.19 7.39
N PHE A 71 2.96 6.01 8.21
CA PHE A 71 1.58 6.27 7.82
C PHE A 71 1.37 7.78 8.01
N HIS A 72 1.68 8.55 6.98
CA HIS A 72 1.73 10.02 7.05
C HIS A 72 0.36 10.70 6.99
N ARG A 73 -0.67 9.99 6.53
CA ARG A 73 -2.03 10.52 6.44
C ARG A 73 -3.00 9.45 6.93
N VAL A 74 -3.70 9.74 8.02
CA VAL A 74 -4.61 8.80 8.67
C VAL A 74 -5.87 9.56 9.06
N ILE A 75 -7.03 9.08 8.62
CA ILE A 75 -8.31 9.71 8.90
C ILE A 75 -9.26 8.66 9.44
N LYS A 76 -9.80 8.89 10.63
CA LYS A 76 -10.77 7.99 11.26
C LYS A 76 -11.99 7.79 10.36
N ASP A 77 -12.52 6.59 10.35
CA ASP A 77 -13.65 6.15 9.55
C ASP A 77 -13.43 6.22 8.04
N PHE A 78 -12.18 6.34 7.61
CA PHE A 78 -11.82 6.45 6.20
C PHE A 78 -10.69 5.48 5.83
N MET A 79 -9.44 5.82 6.17
CA MET A 79 -8.28 5.02 5.73
C MET A 79 -7.01 5.37 6.50
N ILE A 80 -6.01 4.50 6.39
CA ILE A 80 -4.63 4.79 6.76
C ILE A 80 -3.78 4.77 5.49
N GLN A 81 -2.98 5.79 5.26
CA GLN A 81 -2.16 5.94 4.05
C GLN A 81 -0.67 6.01 4.39
N GLY A 82 0.11 5.24 3.66
CA GLY A 82 1.55 5.21 3.81
C GLY A 82 2.25 4.89 2.50
N GLY A 83 3.50 4.42 2.59
CA GLY A 83 4.26 4.00 1.41
C GLY A 83 5.05 5.11 0.74
N ASP A 84 5.23 6.24 1.40
CA ASP A 84 6.09 7.33 0.95
C ASP A 84 7.38 7.30 1.76
N HIS A 85 8.50 6.99 1.11
CA HIS A 85 9.79 6.91 1.78
C HIS A 85 10.26 8.26 2.34
N GLU A 86 9.72 9.36 1.83
CA GLU A 86 10.01 10.71 2.32
C GLU A 86 9.04 11.15 3.43
N GLY A 87 7.89 10.50 3.56
CA GLY A 87 6.88 10.84 4.57
C GLY A 87 6.16 12.16 4.32
N THR A 88 6.25 12.73 3.13
CA THR A 88 5.70 14.06 2.79
C THR A 88 4.37 13.99 2.05
N GLY A 89 4.01 12.82 1.53
CA GLY A 89 2.88 12.64 0.61
C GLY A 89 3.27 12.85 -0.85
N ARG A 90 4.52 13.21 -1.13
CA ARG A 90 5.03 13.52 -2.47
C ARG A 90 6.09 12.55 -2.96
N GLY A 91 6.60 11.69 -2.08
CA GLY A 91 7.65 10.73 -2.42
C GLY A 91 7.12 9.58 -3.26
N GLY A 92 8.00 9.02 -4.07
CA GLY A 92 7.71 7.89 -4.92
C GLY A 92 8.97 7.20 -5.39
N PRO A 93 8.84 6.13 -6.18
CA PRO A 93 9.97 5.29 -6.56
C PRO A 93 10.77 5.79 -7.78
N GLY A 94 10.39 6.94 -8.36
CA GLY A 94 11.04 7.48 -9.55
C GLY A 94 10.33 7.11 -10.84
N TYR A 95 9.18 6.47 -10.77
CA TYR A 95 8.33 6.10 -11.92
C TYR A 95 6.87 6.05 -11.49
N ARG A 96 5.98 5.96 -12.48
CA ARG A 96 4.53 5.82 -12.27
C ARG A 96 4.04 4.53 -12.92
N ILE A 97 2.90 4.01 -12.44
CA ILE A 97 2.29 2.79 -12.97
C ILE A 97 0.90 3.05 -13.53
N GLU A 98 0.46 2.18 -14.43
CA GLU A 98 -0.88 2.24 -15.02
C GLU A 98 -1.97 2.01 -13.98
N ASP A 99 -3.09 2.72 -14.14
CA ASP A 99 -4.28 2.49 -13.35
C ASP A 99 -4.91 1.13 -13.68
N GLU A 100 -5.40 0.47 -12.63
CA GLU A 100 -6.13 -0.81 -12.72
C GLU A 100 -7.35 -0.72 -11.81
N PHE A 101 -8.26 0.18 -12.15
CA PHE A 101 -9.39 0.54 -11.28
C PHE A 101 -10.41 -0.59 -11.15
N PRO A 102 -11.02 -0.73 -9.96
CA PRO A 102 -12.13 -1.67 -9.74
C PRO A 102 -13.44 -1.12 -10.28
N GLN A 103 -14.51 -1.89 -10.11
CA GLN A 103 -15.86 -1.43 -10.33
C GLN A 103 -16.36 -0.63 -9.14
N GLN A 104 -17.38 0.21 -9.34
CA GLN A 104 -18.03 0.95 -8.25
C GLN A 104 -18.50 -0.02 -7.17
N GLY A 105 -18.24 0.32 -5.90
CA GLY A 105 -18.72 -0.44 -4.75
C GLY A 105 -17.88 -1.65 -4.37
N GLU A 106 -16.70 -1.82 -4.95
CA GLU A 106 -15.84 -2.96 -4.60
C GLU A 106 -14.98 -2.73 -3.36
N TYR A 107 -14.82 -1.49 -2.89
CA TYR A 107 -14.04 -1.24 -1.68
C TYR A 107 -14.77 -1.72 -0.43
N LYS A 108 -14.03 -2.36 0.46
CA LYS A 108 -14.50 -2.86 1.76
C LYS A 108 -13.55 -2.43 2.86
N VAL A 109 -13.98 -2.49 4.10
CA VAL A 109 -13.05 -2.35 5.22
C VAL A 109 -11.96 -3.42 5.10
N GLY A 110 -10.70 -2.99 5.12
CA GLY A 110 -9.54 -3.85 4.90
C GLY A 110 -9.05 -3.90 3.46
N SER A 111 -9.76 -3.29 2.51
CA SER A 111 -9.24 -3.16 1.13
C SER A 111 -7.96 -2.33 1.14
N ILE A 112 -6.96 -2.76 0.35
CA ILE A 112 -5.77 -1.96 0.11
C ILE A 112 -5.77 -1.48 -1.34
N ALA A 113 -5.55 -0.19 -1.53
CA ALA A 113 -5.59 0.43 -2.84
C ALA A 113 -4.41 1.40 -3.02
N MET A 114 -4.08 1.69 -4.28
CA MET A 114 -2.98 2.59 -4.62
C MET A 114 -3.47 4.04 -4.61
N ALA A 115 -2.79 4.88 -3.82
CA ALA A 115 -3.02 6.32 -3.85
C ALA A 115 -2.48 6.90 -5.16
N ASN A 116 -3.04 8.01 -5.60
CA ASN A 116 -2.59 8.70 -6.81
C ASN A 116 -2.80 10.22 -6.67
N THR A 117 -2.37 10.99 -7.66
CA THR A 117 -2.48 12.46 -7.66
C THR A 117 -3.80 12.96 -8.24
N GLY A 118 -4.65 12.07 -8.74
CA GLY A 118 -5.84 12.42 -9.51
C GLY A 118 -5.59 12.47 -11.01
N GLU A 119 -4.33 12.50 -11.44
CA GLU A 119 -3.97 12.39 -12.86
C GLU A 119 -4.03 10.92 -13.29
N PRO A 120 -4.32 10.63 -14.56
CA PRO A 120 -4.26 9.26 -15.08
C PRO A 120 -2.88 8.65 -14.89
N ASN A 121 -2.85 7.38 -14.48
CA ASN A 121 -1.62 6.59 -14.37
C ASN A 121 -0.54 7.26 -13.50
N SER A 122 -0.97 7.79 -12.35
CA SER A 122 -0.08 8.52 -11.43
C SER A 122 0.26 7.75 -10.15
N GLY A 123 -0.17 6.52 -10.02
CA GLY A 123 0.22 5.67 -8.89
C GLY A 123 1.72 5.35 -8.91
N GLY A 124 2.29 5.09 -7.75
CA GLY A 124 3.71 4.76 -7.60
C GLY A 124 3.95 3.81 -6.45
N SER A 125 4.15 4.34 -5.26
CA SER A 125 4.43 3.55 -4.06
C SER A 125 3.40 3.72 -2.96
N GLN A 126 2.73 4.86 -2.90
CA GLN A 126 1.81 5.16 -1.79
C GLN A 126 0.53 4.35 -1.90
N PHE A 127 0.10 3.80 -0.78
CA PHE A 127 -1.11 2.98 -0.67
C PHE A 127 -1.94 3.41 0.53
N PHE A 128 -3.20 2.99 0.55
CA PHE A 128 -4.04 3.17 1.73
C PHE A 128 -4.83 1.91 2.01
N VAL A 129 -5.14 1.69 3.29
CA VAL A 129 -6.01 0.61 3.74
C VAL A 129 -7.31 1.25 4.23
N VAL A 130 -8.42 0.80 3.69
CA VAL A 130 -9.76 1.29 4.06
C VAL A 130 -10.10 0.83 5.47
N THR A 131 -10.54 1.76 6.31
CA THR A 131 -10.85 1.47 7.72
C THR A 131 -12.31 1.73 8.08
N GLY A 132 -13.08 2.42 7.23
CA GLY A 132 -14.47 2.75 7.55
C GLY A 132 -15.29 3.19 6.34
N GLU A 133 -16.51 3.63 6.61
CA GLU A 133 -17.52 3.92 5.60
C GLU A 133 -17.11 4.95 4.55
N ALA A 134 -16.34 5.96 4.95
CA ALA A 134 -15.87 6.96 3.99
C ALA A 134 -14.96 6.35 2.92
N GLY A 135 -14.19 5.33 3.28
CA GLY A 135 -13.35 4.61 2.34
C GLY A 135 -14.15 3.63 1.49
N VAL A 136 -15.14 2.97 2.09
CA VAL A 136 -16.03 2.05 1.36
C VAL A 136 -16.80 2.80 0.27
N GLY A 137 -17.18 4.04 0.52
CA GLY A 137 -17.94 4.87 -0.41
C GLY A 137 -17.12 5.58 -1.49
N LEU A 138 -15.82 5.36 -1.57
CA LEU A 138 -14.98 6.01 -2.58
C LEU A 138 -15.42 5.65 -4.00
N PRO A 139 -15.31 6.61 -4.95
CA PRO A 139 -15.46 6.29 -6.37
C PRO A 139 -14.31 5.38 -6.82
N PRO A 140 -14.49 4.58 -7.90
CA PRO A 140 -13.51 3.56 -8.31
C PRO A 140 -12.31 4.16 -9.05
N ASN A 141 -11.65 5.13 -8.42
CA ASN A 141 -10.55 5.90 -9.01
C ASN A 141 -9.18 5.52 -8.42
N TYR A 142 -9.11 4.41 -7.70
CA TYR A 142 -7.89 3.90 -7.06
C TYR A 142 -7.76 2.41 -7.32
N SER A 143 -6.60 1.99 -7.81
CA SER A 143 -6.35 0.57 -8.13
C SER A 143 -6.44 -0.28 -6.86
N LEU A 144 -7.45 -1.14 -6.78
CA LEU A 144 -7.69 -2.06 -5.67
C LEU A 144 -6.84 -3.30 -5.90
N PHE A 145 -5.88 -3.57 -5.01
CA PHE A 145 -4.93 -4.64 -5.25
C PHE A 145 -4.79 -5.67 -4.13
N GLY A 146 -5.62 -5.60 -3.10
CA GLY A 146 -5.58 -6.61 -2.04
C GLY A 146 -6.61 -6.38 -0.94
N GLN A 147 -6.59 -7.30 0.02
CA GLN A 147 -7.51 -7.31 1.16
C GLN A 147 -6.76 -7.77 2.41
N VAL A 148 -6.92 -7.04 3.50
CA VAL A 148 -6.41 -7.48 4.81
C VAL A 148 -7.16 -8.75 5.22
N THR A 149 -6.41 -9.80 5.51
CA THR A 149 -6.94 -11.10 5.91
C THR A 149 -6.70 -11.41 7.38
N LYS A 150 -5.74 -10.73 8.00
CA LYS A 150 -5.35 -10.96 9.39
C LYS A 150 -4.75 -9.69 9.96
N GLY A 151 -5.03 -9.40 11.22
CA GLY A 151 -4.45 -8.24 11.89
C GLY A 151 -5.19 -6.93 11.67
N MET A 152 -6.47 -6.95 11.32
CA MET A 152 -7.26 -5.73 11.17
C MET A 152 -7.30 -4.90 12.45
N ASP A 153 -7.16 -5.52 13.63
CA ASP A 153 -7.03 -4.84 14.91
C ASP A 153 -5.80 -3.92 14.95
N VAL A 154 -4.70 -4.31 14.30
CA VAL A 154 -3.49 -3.47 14.18
C VAL A 154 -3.77 -2.24 13.31
N VAL A 155 -4.45 -2.43 12.19
CA VAL A 155 -4.88 -1.33 11.31
C VAL A 155 -5.76 -0.35 12.09
N LYS A 156 -6.68 -0.86 12.90
CA LYS A 156 -7.56 -0.04 13.74
C LYS A 156 -6.80 0.73 14.82
N LYS A 157 -5.73 0.18 15.37
CA LYS A 157 -4.87 0.89 16.32
C LYS A 157 -4.19 2.10 15.66
N ILE A 158 -3.74 1.94 14.43
CA ILE A 158 -3.15 3.04 13.66
C ILE A 158 -4.21 4.10 13.36
N GLU A 159 -5.38 3.67 12.91
CA GLU A 159 -6.51 4.57 12.63
C GLU A 159 -6.88 5.43 13.85
N ALA A 160 -6.83 4.84 15.06
CA ALA A 160 -7.23 5.51 16.29
C ALA A 160 -6.41 6.79 16.58
N ASP A 161 -5.19 6.87 16.08
CA ASP A 161 -4.32 8.03 16.24
C ASP A 161 -4.39 8.99 15.04
N GLY A 162 -5.35 8.82 14.15
CA GLY A 162 -5.57 9.66 12.99
C GLY A 162 -6.35 10.94 13.29
N GLY A 163 -6.50 11.76 12.26
CA GLY A 163 -7.38 12.91 12.29
C GLY A 163 -8.85 12.51 12.35
N GLU A 164 -9.69 13.42 12.81
CA GLU A 164 -11.12 13.17 12.92
C GLU A 164 -11.78 12.94 11.57
N ALA A 165 -12.89 12.21 11.56
CA ALA A 165 -13.66 11.95 10.35
C ALA A 165 -14.02 13.28 9.66
N GLY A 166 -13.76 13.37 8.35
CA GLY A 166 -13.98 14.56 7.56
C GLY A 166 -12.80 15.53 7.49
N ASP A 167 -11.79 15.36 8.32
CA ASP A 167 -10.57 16.18 8.26
C ASP A 167 -9.66 15.66 7.13
N GLN A 168 -9.67 16.34 5.98
CA GLN A 168 -8.92 15.91 4.80
C GLN A 168 -7.40 15.97 4.96
N ALA A 169 -6.89 16.76 5.89
CA ALA A 169 -5.44 16.82 6.14
C ALA A 169 -4.91 15.50 6.71
N GLY A 170 -5.67 14.89 7.62
CA GLY A 170 -5.35 13.59 8.16
C GLY A 170 -4.01 13.52 8.87
N VAL A 171 -3.62 14.58 9.60
CA VAL A 171 -2.37 14.60 10.36
C VAL A 171 -2.55 13.72 11.60
N PRO A 172 -1.82 12.59 11.72
CA PRO A 172 -1.98 11.75 12.89
C PRO A 172 -1.41 12.40 14.16
N SER A 173 -2.05 12.16 15.30
CA SER A 173 -1.58 12.63 16.60
C SER A 173 -0.31 11.87 17.04
N LYS A 174 -0.18 10.64 16.55
CA LYS A 174 1.01 9.80 16.72
C LYS A 174 1.30 9.12 15.38
N VAL A 175 2.52 9.30 14.88
CA VAL A 175 2.92 8.72 13.60
C VAL A 175 3.36 7.27 13.81
N HIS A 176 2.59 6.34 13.25
CA HIS A 176 2.97 4.93 13.19
C HIS A 176 3.75 4.64 11.91
N LYS A 177 4.60 3.63 11.96
CA LYS A 177 5.51 3.30 10.86
C LYS A 177 5.38 1.85 10.43
N VAL A 178 5.55 1.64 9.13
CA VAL A 178 5.88 0.33 8.59
C VAL A 178 7.36 0.08 8.94
N GLU A 179 7.65 -0.99 9.65
CA GLU A 179 9.03 -1.40 9.89
C GLU A 179 9.58 -2.15 8.68
N LYS A 180 8.80 -3.08 8.16
CA LYS A 180 9.12 -3.82 6.91
C LYS A 180 7.89 -4.50 6.34
N VAL A 181 7.97 -4.86 5.06
CA VAL A 181 6.97 -5.68 4.37
C VAL A 181 7.66 -6.93 3.87
N THR A 182 7.14 -8.10 4.26
CA THR A 182 7.62 -9.40 3.82
C THR A 182 6.63 -10.01 2.87
N ILE A 183 7.10 -10.53 1.74
CA ILE A 183 6.25 -11.19 0.74
C ILE A 183 6.38 -12.71 0.86
N THR A 184 5.24 -13.39 1.01
CA THR A 184 5.16 -14.84 0.98
C THR A 184 4.56 -15.27 -0.35
N GLU A 185 5.28 -16.10 -1.08
CA GLU A 185 4.91 -16.63 -2.39
C GLU A 185 4.59 -18.11 -2.26
N LYS A 186 3.45 -18.53 -2.77
CA LYS A 186 3.04 -19.96 -2.77
C LYS A 186 2.56 -20.43 -4.13
#